data_b69622573eec97c153456a7d75d2e87e
#
_entry.id   b69622573eec97c153456a7d75d2e87e
#
_cell.length_a   1.000
_cell.length_b   1.000
_cell.length_c   1.000
_cell.angle_alpha   90.00
_cell.angle_beta   90.00
_cell.angle_gamma   90.00
#
_symmetry.space_group_name_H-M   'P 1'
#
loop_
_entity.id
_entity.type
_entity.pdbx_description
1 polymer ?
#
loop_
_entity_poly.entity_id
_entity_poly.type
_entity_poly.pdbx_seq_one_letter_code
_entity_poly.pdbx_strand_id
1 'polypeptide(L)'
;MITVQGLNRRYEETVAVDDLSFTARPGAVTGFLGPNGAGKSTTMRLMLGLEHGGGRTTFGGRTYRELADPVGTVGVLLDPGAVHPARSGYQHLRMVASGARIGERRVREVLSLVGLDDVRRRRAGGFSLGMRQRLGLATALLGDPEYLVLDEPVNGLDPEGVHWTRALLRDLAEEGRTVFASSHLLSEMALTADELVVIGRGRLIAAQPVEEFIAAYTRSEVVVRTAGAEALLAELGAQGATARREGPDTVVVECLDADQVGELATRAGVRVRELHTRQSSLEDAFLAATAEAGQYTGQREHGRKAA
;
A
#
# COMPACT_ATOMS: atom_id res chain seq x y z
N MET A 1 7.70 15.28 -10.32
CA MET A 1 8.34 13.96 -10.06
C MET A 1 9.05 14.00 -8.73
N ILE A 2 8.84 12.99 -7.89
CA ILE A 2 9.62 12.74 -6.67
C ILE A 2 10.73 11.76 -7.05
N THR A 3 11.99 12.07 -6.68
CA THR A 3 13.14 11.18 -6.94
C THR A 3 13.83 10.87 -5.63
N VAL A 4 13.98 9.60 -5.32
CA VAL A 4 14.64 9.05 -4.14
C VAL A 4 15.89 8.32 -4.57
N GLN A 5 17.05 8.63 -3.97
CA GLN A 5 18.35 8.07 -4.34
C GLN A 5 19.14 7.68 -3.11
N GLY A 6 19.43 6.39 -2.99
CA GLY A 6 20.33 5.82 -1.99
C GLY A 6 19.96 6.14 -0.54
N LEU A 7 18.65 6.20 -0.21
CA LEU A 7 18.24 6.48 1.17
C LEU A 7 18.71 5.37 2.10
N ASN A 8 19.32 5.79 3.22
CA ASN A 8 19.84 4.89 4.24
C ASN A 8 19.49 5.41 5.62
N ARG A 9 19.05 4.51 6.51
CA ARG A 9 18.85 4.81 7.93
C ARG A 9 19.10 3.60 8.79
N ARG A 10 19.92 3.81 9.83
CA ARG A 10 20.18 2.81 10.86
C ARG A 10 19.81 3.38 12.24
N TYR A 11 19.12 2.59 13.04
CA TYR A 11 18.87 2.86 14.45
C TYR A 11 19.62 1.82 15.26
N GLU A 12 20.66 2.24 15.97
CA GLU A 12 21.54 1.35 16.72
C GLU A 12 22.02 0.18 15.85
N GLU A 13 21.54 -1.04 16.13
CA GLU A 13 21.89 -2.24 15.36
C GLU A 13 20.90 -2.56 14.23
N THR A 14 19.73 -1.90 14.20
CA THR A 14 18.67 -2.17 13.21
C THR A 14 18.79 -1.27 12.01
N VAL A 15 18.93 -1.86 10.81
CA VAL A 15 18.84 -1.14 9.54
C VAL A 15 17.37 -0.98 9.17
N ALA A 16 16.86 0.25 9.22
CA ALA A 16 15.47 0.55 8.91
C ALA A 16 15.25 0.87 7.43
N VAL A 17 16.25 1.45 6.76
CA VAL A 17 16.26 1.72 5.31
C VAL A 17 17.67 1.47 4.80
N ASP A 18 17.81 0.73 3.70
CA ASP A 18 19.07 0.27 3.16
C ASP A 18 19.10 0.45 1.63
N ASP A 19 19.86 1.46 1.19
CA ASP A 19 20.11 1.85 -0.21
C ASP A 19 18.85 1.93 -1.07
N LEU A 20 17.81 2.59 -0.54
CA LEU A 20 16.51 2.67 -1.19
C LEU A 20 16.50 3.75 -2.27
N SER A 21 16.21 3.34 -3.52
CA SER A 21 16.12 4.23 -4.67
C SER A 21 14.88 3.94 -5.50
N PHE A 22 14.08 4.96 -5.81
CA PHE A 22 12.89 4.88 -6.66
C PHE A 22 12.45 6.25 -7.13
N THR A 23 11.45 6.29 -8.02
CA THR A 23 10.81 7.51 -8.48
C THR A 23 9.29 7.41 -8.36
N ALA A 24 8.62 8.56 -8.12
CA ALA A 24 7.18 8.68 -8.27
C ALA A 24 6.88 9.75 -9.32
N ARG A 25 6.09 9.39 -10.33
CA ARG A 25 5.84 10.21 -11.51
C ARG A 25 4.69 11.20 -11.28
N PRO A 26 4.70 12.39 -11.94
CA PRO A 26 3.55 13.26 -11.99
C PRO A 26 2.41 12.58 -12.77
N GLY A 27 1.18 12.93 -12.43
CA GLY A 27 -0.01 12.38 -13.06
C GLY A 27 -0.31 10.93 -12.68
N ALA A 28 0.29 10.41 -11.61
CA ALA A 28 0.13 9.03 -11.18
C ALA A 28 0.05 8.91 -9.66
N VAL A 29 -0.67 7.90 -9.20
CA VAL A 29 -0.65 7.44 -7.80
C VAL A 29 0.39 6.33 -7.69
N THR A 30 1.46 6.60 -6.94
CA THR A 30 2.48 5.60 -6.58
C THR A 30 2.16 5.02 -5.20
N GLY A 31 1.82 3.74 -5.15
CA GLY A 31 1.60 2.99 -3.92
C GLY A 31 2.92 2.53 -3.32
N PHE A 32 3.19 2.90 -2.08
CA PHE A 32 4.35 2.48 -1.32
C PHE A 32 4.00 1.35 -0.37
N LEU A 33 4.30 0.12 -0.78
CA LEU A 33 3.81 -1.09 -0.16
C LEU A 33 4.90 -1.78 0.65
N GLY A 34 4.53 -2.32 1.79
CA GLY A 34 5.44 -3.10 2.63
C GLY A 34 4.76 -3.49 3.94
N PRO A 35 5.16 -4.62 4.56
CA PRO A 35 4.61 -5.02 5.85
C PRO A 35 4.92 -4.01 6.96
N ASN A 36 4.28 -4.19 8.11
CA ASN A 36 4.59 -3.37 9.28
C ASN A 36 6.05 -3.59 9.69
N GLY A 37 6.77 -2.49 9.95
CA GLY A 37 8.21 -2.53 10.26
C GLY A 37 9.13 -2.61 9.03
N ALA A 38 8.59 -2.61 7.79
CA ALA A 38 9.43 -2.63 6.58
C ALA A 38 10.23 -1.35 6.32
N GLY A 39 9.96 -0.26 7.06
CA GLY A 39 10.66 1.01 6.92
C GLY A 39 9.86 2.12 6.21
N LYS A 40 8.55 1.92 5.92
CA LYS A 40 7.71 2.88 5.18
C LYS A 40 7.74 4.28 5.79
N SER A 41 7.28 4.42 7.04
CA SER A 41 7.22 5.73 7.72
C SER A 41 8.61 6.35 7.91
N THR A 42 9.65 5.53 8.16
CA THR A 42 11.04 6.01 8.22
C THR A 42 11.49 6.58 6.88
N THR A 43 11.19 5.89 5.77
CA THR A 43 11.48 6.36 4.42
C THR A 43 10.82 7.70 4.15
N MET A 44 9.51 7.83 4.44
CA MET A 44 8.80 9.10 4.24
C MET A 44 9.36 10.25 5.10
N ARG A 45 9.77 9.97 6.34
CA ARG A 45 10.43 10.97 7.19
C ARG A 45 11.80 11.39 6.64
N LEU A 46 12.58 10.44 6.10
CA LEU A 46 13.84 10.73 5.41
C LEU A 46 13.60 11.59 4.17
N MET A 47 12.59 11.26 3.35
CA MET A 47 12.23 12.02 2.15
C MET A 47 11.97 13.50 2.46
N LEU A 48 11.37 13.78 3.61
CA LEU A 48 11.03 15.14 4.07
C LEU A 48 12.15 15.79 4.91
N GLY A 49 13.25 15.09 5.13
CA GLY A 49 14.35 15.58 5.97
C GLY A 49 13.99 15.74 7.46
N LEU A 50 12.95 15.03 7.92
CA LEU A 50 12.54 14.94 9.34
C LEU A 50 13.40 13.96 10.14
N GLU A 51 14.07 13.05 9.44
CA GLU A 51 15.05 12.11 9.98
C GLU A 51 16.41 12.35 9.33
N HIS A 52 17.47 12.06 10.06
CA HIS A 52 18.83 12.08 9.53
C HIS A 52 19.19 10.72 8.94
N GLY A 53 19.77 10.71 7.75
CA GLY A 53 20.20 9.49 7.06
C GLY A 53 21.06 9.81 5.85
N GLY A 54 21.51 8.76 5.14
CA GLY A 54 22.20 8.90 3.86
C GLY A 54 21.22 9.03 2.70
N GLY A 55 21.76 9.37 1.53
CA GLY A 55 20.98 9.52 0.30
C GLY A 55 20.30 10.87 0.16
N ARG A 56 19.46 11.00 -0.88
CA ARG A 56 18.80 12.26 -1.23
C ARG A 56 17.40 12.02 -1.76
N THR A 57 16.46 12.89 -1.37
CA THR A 57 15.14 12.98 -2.01
C THR A 57 14.95 14.37 -2.59
N THR A 58 14.39 14.44 -3.80
CA THR A 58 14.04 15.69 -4.45
C THR A 58 12.59 15.70 -4.93
N PHE A 59 11.98 16.87 -4.83
CA PHE A 59 10.66 17.24 -5.35
C PHE A 59 10.89 18.24 -6.49
N GLY A 60 10.71 17.81 -7.74
CA GLY A 60 11.06 18.62 -8.89
C GLY A 60 12.55 19.08 -8.93
N GLY A 61 13.47 18.23 -8.45
CA GLY A 61 14.90 18.50 -8.41
C GLY A 61 15.42 19.23 -7.16
N ARG A 62 14.54 19.69 -6.26
CA ARG A 62 14.89 20.37 -4.99
C ARG A 62 14.58 19.47 -3.80
N THR A 63 15.46 19.45 -2.79
CA THR A 63 15.14 18.79 -1.52
C THR A 63 14.05 19.56 -0.76
N TYR A 64 13.32 18.90 0.15
CA TYR A 64 12.26 19.55 0.94
C TYR A 64 12.75 20.82 1.67
N ARG A 65 13.99 20.82 2.15
CA ARG A 65 14.61 21.97 2.84
C ARG A 65 14.95 23.15 1.91
N GLU A 66 15.12 22.88 0.61
CA GLU A 66 15.43 23.89 -0.40
C GLU A 66 14.18 24.53 -1.01
N LEU A 67 12.97 24.03 -0.64
CA LEU A 67 11.71 24.59 -1.13
C LEU A 67 11.44 25.96 -0.52
N ALA A 68 11.15 26.93 -1.37
CA ALA A 68 10.81 28.28 -0.93
C ALA A 68 9.42 28.34 -0.25
N ASP A 69 8.49 27.51 -0.73
CA ASP A 69 7.15 27.32 -0.18
C ASP A 69 6.88 25.82 0.02
N PRO A 70 7.32 25.23 1.14
CA PRO A 70 7.13 23.81 1.40
C PRO A 70 5.65 23.37 1.45
N VAL A 71 4.78 24.18 2.06
CA VAL A 71 3.35 23.85 2.24
C VAL A 71 2.59 23.90 0.91
N GLY A 72 2.90 24.88 0.06
CA GLY A 72 2.34 24.99 -1.29
C GLY A 72 2.95 23.99 -2.29
N THR A 73 4.09 23.37 -1.94
CA THR A 73 4.75 22.41 -2.84
C THR A 73 4.48 20.97 -2.45
N VAL A 74 4.58 20.61 -1.16
CA VAL A 74 4.45 19.22 -0.68
C VAL A 74 3.40 19.13 0.42
N GLY A 75 2.31 18.45 0.15
CA GLY A 75 1.30 18.07 1.14
C GLY A 75 1.71 16.79 1.86
N VAL A 76 1.65 16.81 3.18
CA VAL A 76 2.18 15.73 4.02
C VAL A 76 1.14 15.25 5.02
N LEU A 77 0.94 13.92 5.07
CA LEU A 77 0.21 13.22 6.12
C LEU A 77 1.07 12.05 6.60
N LEU A 78 1.70 12.18 7.77
CA LEU A 78 2.49 11.10 8.40
C LEU A 78 1.84 10.54 9.66
N ASP A 79 1.12 11.38 10.39
CA ASP A 79 0.44 11.01 11.63
C ASP A 79 -0.87 11.80 11.76
N PRO A 80 -2.02 11.14 11.59
CA PRO A 80 -3.32 11.79 11.78
C PRO A 80 -3.58 12.21 13.23
N GLY A 81 -2.78 11.70 14.18
CA GLY A 81 -2.83 12.08 15.59
C GLY A 81 -2.06 13.36 15.92
N ALA A 82 -1.28 13.91 14.99
CA ALA A 82 -0.46 15.12 15.21
C ALA A 82 -1.29 16.42 15.33
N VAL A 83 -2.47 16.35 15.96
CA VAL A 83 -3.37 17.48 16.21
C VAL A 83 -3.53 17.68 17.70
N HIS A 84 -3.31 18.92 18.17
CA HIS A 84 -3.50 19.23 19.59
C HIS A 84 -4.97 19.02 20.01
N PRO A 85 -5.27 18.16 21.00
CA PRO A 85 -6.64 17.73 21.32
C PRO A 85 -7.58 18.86 21.74
N ALA A 86 -7.07 19.94 22.30
CA ALA A 86 -7.88 21.11 22.71
C ALA A 86 -8.22 22.05 21.56
N ARG A 87 -7.56 21.93 20.38
CA ARG A 87 -7.88 22.75 19.20
C ARG A 87 -9.04 22.14 18.44
N SER A 88 -9.87 22.99 17.82
CA SER A 88 -10.83 22.52 16.82
C SER A 88 -10.13 22.25 15.48
N GLY A 89 -10.77 21.46 14.59
CA GLY A 89 -10.24 21.22 13.24
C GLY A 89 -9.99 22.53 12.49
N TYR A 90 -10.91 23.48 12.60
CA TYR A 90 -10.75 24.81 12.02
C TYR A 90 -9.55 25.58 12.60
N GLN A 91 -9.36 25.58 13.94
CA GLN A 91 -8.22 26.24 14.58
C GLN A 91 -6.89 25.60 14.20
N HIS A 92 -6.87 24.28 14.04
CA HIS A 92 -5.68 23.55 13.59
C HIS A 92 -5.26 24.01 12.18
N LEU A 93 -6.19 23.97 11.23
CA LEU A 93 -5.90 24.38 9.84
C LEU A 93 -5.56 25.88 9.76
N ARG A 94 -6.22 26.74 10.53
CA ARG A 94 -5.88 28.16 10.59
C ARG A 94 -4.47 28.43 11.09
N MET A 95 -4.00 27.65 12.05
CA MET A 95 -2.62 27.76 12.56
C MET A 95 -1.62 27.43 11.44
N VAL A 96 -1.84 26.31 10.74
CA VAL A 96 -0.97 25.91 9.60
C VAL A 96 -1.04 26.94 8.48
N ALA A 97 -2.25 27.37 8.11
CA ALA A 97 -2.50 28.37 7.07
C ALA A 97 -1.78 29.70 7.35
N SER A 98 -1.82 30.16 8.63
CA SER A 98 -1.15 31.40 9.03
C SER A 98 0.37 31.33 8.84
N GLY A 99 0.99 30.19 9.13
CA GLY A 99 2.42 29.96 8.91
C GLY A 99 2.81 29.98 7.42
N ALA A 100 1.90 29.54 6.56
CA ALA A 100 2.10 29.47 5.10
C ALA A 100 1.48 30.64 4.34
N ARG A 101 0.95 31.65 5.02
CA ARG A 101 0.27 32.82 4.42
C ARG A 101 -0.96 32.46 3.56
N ILE A 102 -1.63 31.35 3.89
CA ILE A 102 -2.82 30.86 3.21
C ILE A 102 -4.05 31.55 3.80
N GLY A 103 -4.96 32.02 2.93
CA GLY A 103 -6.16 32.75 3.33
C GLY A 103 -7.23 31.83 3.98
N GLU A 104 -8.09 32.44 4.78
CA GLU A 104 -9.18 31.74 5.51
C GLU A 104 -10.18 31.05 4.57
N ARG A 105 -10.36 31.55 3.35
CA ARG A 105 -11.20 30.93 2.32
C ARG A 105 -10.75 29.50 2.05
N ARG A 106 -9.43 29.29 1.85
CA ARG A 106 -8.86 27.96 1.59
C ARG A 106 -9.05 27.00 2.77
N VAL A 107 -8.95 27.49 4.00
CA VAL A 107 -9.23 26.68 5.20
C VAL A 107 -10.65 26.11 5.17
N ARG A 108 -11.65 26.91 4.76
CA ARG A 108 -13.04 26.45 4.65
C ARG A 108 -13.21 25.47 3.49
N GLU A 109 -12.61 25.76 2.34
CA GLU A 109 -12.65 24.89 1.17
C GLU A 109 -12.14 23.49 1.49
N VAL A 110 -10.98 23.35 2.15
CA VAL A 110 -10.43 22.02 2.47
C VAL A 110 -11.23 21.30 3.56
N LEU A 111 -11.84 22.03 4.52
CA LEU A 111 -12.76 21.44 5.51
C LEU A 111 -14.01 20.88 4.84
N SER A 112 -14.57 21.63 3.90
CA SER A 112 -15.72 21.18 3.09
C SER A 112 -15.36 19.97 2.24
N LEU A 113 -14.20 20.02 1.56
CA LEU A 113 -13.70 18.92 0.73
C LEU A 113 -13.62 17.60 1.49
N VAL A 114 -13.14 17.62 2.72
CA VAL A 114 -13.02 16.40 3.55
C VAL A 114 -14.26 16.08 4.38
N GLY A 115 -15.36 16.81 4.22
CA GLY A 115 -16.63 16.58 4.93
C GLY A 115 -16.58 16.85 6.43
N LEU A 116 -15.80 17.85 6.87
CA LEU A 116 -15.66 18.23 8.28
C LEU A 116 -16.33 19.58 8.63
N ASP A 117 -17.14 20.18 7.73
CA ASP A 117 -17.76 21.48 7.94
C ASP A 117 -18.61 21.55 9.22
N ASP A 118 -19.50 20.59 9.43
CA ASP A 118 -20.45 20.59 10.55
C ASP A 118 -19.75 20.47 11.90
N VAL A 119 -18.58 19.83 11.90
CA VAL A 119 -17.78 19.56 13.12
C VAL A 119 -16.54 20.43 13.24
N ARG A 120 -16.33 21.38 12.32
CA ARG A 120 -15.10 22.20 12.25
C ARG A 120 -14.76 22.96 13.54
N ARG A 121 -15.76 23.29 14.36
CA ARG A 121 -15.58 23.97 15.66
C ARG A 121 -15.43 23.01 16.84
N ARG A 122 -15.70 21.72 16.65
CA ARG A 122 -15.54 20.69 17.68
C ARG A 122 -14.05 20.45 17.94
N ARG A 123 -13.68 20.23 19.21
CA ARG A 123 -12.30 19.92 19.61
C ARG A 123 -11.85 18.58 19.02
N ALA A 124 -10.65 18.53 18.45
CA ALA A 124 -10.07 17.35 17.78
C ALA A 124 -9.86 16.17 18.74
N GLY A 125 -9.71 16.42 20.04
CA GLY A 125 -9.67 15.35 21.04
C GLY A 125 -10.93 14.47 21.09
N GLY A 126 -12.07 15.00 20.63
CA GLY A 126 -13.33 14.27 20.50
C GLY A 126 -13.60 13.70 19.10
N PHE A 127 -12.62 13.77 18.17
CA PHE A 127 -12.76 13.22 16.84
C PHE A 127 -12.57 11.69 16.85
N SER A 128 -13.35 10.99 16.02
CA SER A 128 -13.06 9.58 15.70
C SER A 128 -11.72 9.46 14.96
N LEU A 129 -11.21 8.25 14.82
CA LEU A 129 -9.99 8.00 14.03
C LEU A 129 -10.18 8.50 12.58
N GLY A 130 -11.30 8.16 11.94
CA GLY A 130 -11.62 8.63 10.59
C GLY A 130 -11.73 10.15 10.46
N MET A 131 -12.30 10.83 11.46
CA MET A 131 -12.32 12.31 11.46
C MET A 131 -10.92 12.92 11.60
N ARG A 132 -10.04 12.31 12.39
CA ARG A 132 -8.62 12.73 12.48
C ARG A 132 -7.89 12.50 11.15
N GLN A 133 -8.14 11.36 10.50
CA GLN A 133 -7.58 11.05 9.20
C GLN A 133 -8.00 12.08 8.15
N ARG A 134 -9.30 12.40 8.07
CA ARG A 134 -9.83 13.45 7.18
C ARG A 134 -9.23 14.83 7.47
N LEU A 135 -9.01 15.17 8.75
CA LEU A 135 -8.36 16.43 9.13
C LEU A 135 -6.88 16.43 8.71
N GLY A 136 -6.18 15.29 8.81
CA GLY A 136 -4.82 15.12 8.31
C GLY A 136 -4.74 15.35 6.80
N LEU A 137 -5.67 14.76 6.03
CA LEU A 137 -5.80 14.99 4.58
C LEU A 137 -6.08 16.47 4.27
N ALA A 138 -6.99 17.12 5.02
CA ALA A 138 -7.25 18.56 4.88
C ALA A 138 -5.98 19.39 5.11
N THR A 139 -5.16 18.98 6.07
CA THR A 139 -3.88 19.66 6.37
C THR A 139 -2.90 19.47 5.21
N ALA A 140 -2.79 18.27 4.65
CA ALA A 140 -1.95 17.96 3.51
C ALA A 140 -2.36 18.76 2.25
N LEU A 141 -3.67 18.95 2.05
CA LEU A 141 -4.23 19.64 0.88
C LEU A 141 -4.32 21.18 1.03
N LEU A 142 -3.98 21.71 2.21
CA LEU A 142 -4.21 23.12 2.55
C LEU A 142 -3.47 24.07 1.61
N GLY A 143 -2.23 23.76 1.24
CA GLY A 143 -1.37 24.56 0.36
C GLY A 143 -1.64 24.38 -1.13
N ASP A 144 -2.58 23.50 -1.51
CA ASP A 144 -2.79 23.10 -2.91
C ASP A 144 -1.55 22.51 -3.59
N PRO A 145 -0.90 21.52 -2.97
CA PRO A 145 0.45 21.09 -3.31
C PRO A 145 0.53 20.31 -4.62
N GLU A 146 1.69 20.41 -5.31
CA GLU A 146 2.02 19.61 -6.49
C GLU A 146 2.37 18.15 -6.13
N TYR A 147 2.97 17.94 -4.94
CA TYR A 147 3.41 16.63 -4.44
C TYR A 147 2.64 16.26 -3.18
N LEU A 148 2.24 15.01 -3.06
CA LEU A 148 1.57 14.47 -1.87
C LEU A 148 2.35 13.28 -1.33
N VAL A 149 2.65 13.28 -0.02
CA VAL A 149 3.30 12.19 0.71
C VAL A 149 2.40 11.79 1.86
N LEU A 150 1.73 10.64 1.72
CA LEU A 150 0.64 10.22 2.59
C LEU A 150 0.94 8.84 3.20
N ASP A 151 1.10 8.79 4.52
CA ASP A 151 1.33 7.53 5.25
C ASP A 151 -0.02 6.95 5.69
N GLU A 152 -0.38 5.77 5.14
CA GLU A 152 -1.61 5.02 5.43
C GLU A 152 -2.89 5.91 5.35
N PRO A 153 -3.15 6.64 4.24
CA PRO A 153 -4.20 7.66 4.18
C PRO A 153 -5.63 7.13 4.36
N VAL A 154 -5.86 5.84 4.16
CA VAL A 154 -7.18 5.20 4.30
C VAL A 154 -7.36 4.47 5.63
N ASN A 155 -6.31 4.38 6.46
CA ASN A 155 -6.37 3.61 7.70
C ASN A 155 -7.37 4.21 8.70
N GLY A 156 -8.27 3.35 9.23
CA GLY A 156 -9.27 3.75 10.21
C GLY A 156 -10.46 4.53 9.66
N LEU A 157 -10.61 4.59 8.35
CA LEU A 157 -11.81 5.08 7.69
C LEU A 157 -12.86 3.95 7.57
N ASP A 158 -14.12 4.34 7.52
CA ASP A 158 -15.22 3.47 7.12
C ASP A 158 -15.17 3.19 5.60
N PRO A 159 -15.92 2.21 5.07
CA PRO A 159 -15.87 1.87 3.64
C PRO A 159 -16.18 3.05 2.71
N GLU A 160 -17.08 3.95 3.11
CA GLU A 160 -17.40 5.17 2.36
C GLU A 160 -16.22 6.13 2.33
N GLY A 161 -15.56 6.33 3.49
CA GLY A 161 -14.36 7.16 3.61
C GLY A 161 -13.18 6.60 2.82
N VAL A 162 -13.00 5.28 2.78
CA VAL A 162 -11.98 4.62 1.96
C VAL A 162 -12.26 4.90 0.47
N HIS A 163 -13.49 4.68 0.02
CA HIS A 163 -13.88 4.92 -1.38
C HIS A 163 -13.67 6.38 -1.77
N TRP A 164 -14.13 7.32 -0.93
CA TRP A 164 -13.95 8.75 -1.15
C TRP A 164 -12.47 9.15 -1.22
N THR A 165 -11.63 8.65 -0.29
CA THR A 165 -10.19 8.95 -0.30
C THR A 165 -9.52 8.44 -1.57
N ARG A 166 -9.85 7.23 -2.03
CA ARG A 166 -9.33 6.68 -3.29
C ARG A 166 -9.69 7.54 -4.49
N ALA A 167 -10.97 7.94 -4.60
CA ALA A 167 -11.41 8.85 -5.66
C ALA A 167 -10.62 10.16 -5.62
N LEU A 168 -10.50 10.79 -4.44
CA LEU A 168 -9.72 12.02 -4.25
C LEU A 168 -8.26 11.87 -4.71
N LEU A 169 -7.57 10.77 -4.35
CA LEU A 169 -6.17 10.58 -4.75
C LEU A 169 -6.02 10.40 -6.26
N ARG A 170 -6.98 9.76 -6.92
CA ARG A 170 -7.02 9.62 -8.38
C ARG A 170 -7.29 10.96 -9.07
N ASP A 171 -8.30 11.69 -8.60
CA ASP A 171 -8.63 13.01 -9.15
C ASP A 171 -7.41 13.94 -9.08
N LEU A 172 -6.68 13.94 -7.95
CA LEU A 172 -5.46 14.74 -7.78
C LEU A 172 -4.33 14.31 -8.73
N ALA A 173 -4.19 13.01 -8.98
CA ALA A 173 -3.23 12.51 -9.96
C ALA A 173 -3.65 12.90 -11.39
N GLU A 174 -4.92 12.77 -11.76
CA GLU A 174 -5.45 13.20 -13.06
C GLU A 174 -5.27 14.70 -13.31
N GLU A 175 -5.27 15.52 -12.24
CA GLU A 175 -4.89 16.95 -12.31
C GLU A 175 -3.39 17.16 -12.59
N GLY A 176 -2.59 16.09 -12.66
CA GLY A 176 -1.15 16.13 -12.95
C GLY A 176 -0.26 16.14 -11.71
N ARG A 177 -0.82 16.04 -10.49
CA ARG A 177 -0.02 15.99 -9.25
C ARG A 177 0.70 14.65 -9.10
N THR A 178 1.75 14.63 -8.30
CA THR A 178 2.45 13.40 -7.92
C THR A 178 1.92 12.94 -6.57
N VAL A 179 1.25 11.79 -6.55
CA VAL A 179 0.69 11.21 -5.32
C VAL A 179 1.53 10.01 -4.89
N PHE A 180 2.11 10.06 -3.69
CA PHE A 180 2.87 8.97 -3.08
C PHE A 180 2.20 8.57 -1.77
N ALA A 181 1.57 7.40 -1.75
CA ALA A 181 0.75 6.93 -0.63
C ALA A 181 1.21 5.55 -0.16
N SER A 182 1.42 5.38 1.16
CA SER A 182 1.74 4.06 1.70
C SER A 182 0.51 3.25 2.02
N SER A 183 0.65 1.93 1.96
CA SER A 183 -0.27 0.95 2.55
C SER A 183 0.48 -0.31 2.95
N HIS A 184 -0.13 -1.11 3.79
CA HIS A 184 0.31 -2.48 4.09
C HIS A 184 -0.56 -3.53 3.39
N LEU A 185 -1.61 -3.12 2.65
CA LEU A 185 -2.55 -3.97 1.95
C LEU A 185 -2.41 -3.79 0.43
N LEU A 186 -2.05 -4.86 -0.28
CA LEU A 186 -1.94 -4.84 -1.74
C LEU A 186 -3.31 -4.64 -2.39
N SER A 187 -4.37 -5.25 -1.86
CA SER A 187 -5.74 -5.10 -2.36
C SER A 187 -6.23 -3.64 -2.37
N GLU A 188 -5.80 -2.83 -1.40
CA GLU A 188 -6.10 -1.40 -1.40
C GLU A 188 -5.35 -0.66 -2.50
N MET A 189 -4.06 -0.96 -2.66
CA MET A 189 -3.22 -0.31 -3.67
C MET A 189 -3.62 -0.71 -5.09
N ALA A 190 -3.98 -1.97 -5.32
CA ALA A 190 -4.45 -2.46 -6.62
C ALA A 190 -5.69 -1.70 -7.16
N LEU A 191 -6.49 -1.13 -6.26
CA LEU A 191 -7.67 -0.34 -6.61
C LEU A 191 -7.39 1.17 -6.75
N THR A 192 -6.20 1.64 -6.40
CA THR A 192 -5.92 3.08 -6.27
C THR A 192 -4.69 3.51 -7.05
N ALA A 193 -3.62 2.73 -6.97
CA ALA A 193 -2.32 3.08 -7.51
C ALA A 193 -2.18 2.66 -8.99
N ASP A 194 -1.36 3.41 -9.72
CA ASP A 194 -0.91 3.11 -11.08
C ASP A 194 0.43 2.35 -11.03
N GLU A 195 1.26 2.70 -10.06
CA GLU A 195 2.58 2.12 -9.84
C GLU A 195 2.77 1.67 -8.40
N LEU A 196 3.56 0.63 -8.21
CA LEU A 196 3.97 0.14 -6.90
C LEU A 196 5.47 0.31 -6.69
N VAL A 197 5.81 0.73 -5.47
CA VAL A 197 7.14 0.61 -4.89
C VAL A 197 7.01 -0.31 -3.67
N VAL A 198 7.49 -1.53 -3.78
CA VAL A 198 7.37 -2.54 -2.75
C VAL A 198 8.68 -2.65 -1.99
N ILE A 199 8.62 -2.57 -0.66
CA ILE A 199 9.79 -2.70 0.21
C ILE A 199 9.65 -3.82 1.22
N GLY A 200 10.81 -4.38 1.59
CA GLY A 200 10.95 -5.35 2.67
C GLY A 200 12.28 -5.15 3.40
N ARG A 201 12.26 -5.13 4.74
CA ARG A 201 13.46 -4.91 5.56
C ARG A 201 14.29 -3.69 5.15
N GLY A 202 13.62 -2.61 4.78
CA GLY A 202 14.26 -1.38 4.35
C GLY A 202 14.82 -1.37 2.93
N ARG A 203 14.68 -2.45 2.16
CA ARG A 203 15.20 -2.60 0.79
C ARG A 203 14.06 -2.62 -0.23
N LEU A 204 14.37 -2.15 -1.44
CA LEU A 204 13.49 -2.26 -2.59
C LEU A 204 13.35 -3.72 -3.02
N ILE A 205 12.10 -4.17 -3.17
CA ILE A 205 11.75 -5.48 -3.74
C ILE A 205 11.32 -5.32 -5.19
N ALA A 206 10.41 -4.37 -5.46
CA ALA A 206 9.91 -4.09 -6.80
C ALA A 206 9.55 -2.61 -6.94
N ALA A 207 9.70 -2.08 -8.17
CA ALA A 207 9.20 -0.76 -8.56
C ALA A 207 8.69 -0.88 -10.00
N GLN A 208 7.37 -1.02 -10.17
CA GLN A 208 6.74 -1.35 -11.46
C GLN A 208 5.24 -1.02 -11.45
N PRO A 209 4.57 -0.99 -12.62
CA PRO A 209 3.12 -0.88 -12.70
C PRO A 209 2.39 -1.94 -11.86
N VAL A 210 1.23 -1.57 -11.29
CA VAL A 210 0.42 -2.48 -10.46
C VAL A 210 0.04 -3.74 -11.22
N GLU A 211 -0.36 -3.61 -12.48
CA GLU A 211 -0.77 -4.74 -13.32
C GLU A 211 0.37 -5.73 -13.55
N GLU A 212 1.59 -5.23 -13.80
CA GLU A 212 2.78 -6.06 -13.97
C GLU A 212 3.14 -6.79 -12.67
N PHE A 213 3.03 -6.11 -11.53
CA PHE A 213 3.26 -6.73 -10.22
C PHE A 213 2.24 -7.85 -9.97
N ILE A 214 0.96 -7.59 -10.19
CA ILE A 214 -0.10 -8.59 -10.04
C ILE A 214 0.19 -9.79 -10.96
N ALA A 215 0.46 -9.56 -12.25
CA ALA A 215 0.75 -10.62 -13.21
C ALA A 215 1.98 -11.47 -12.82
N ALA A 216 3.02 -10.84 -12.27
CA ALA A 216 4.26 -11.52 -11.88
C ALA A 216 4.10 -12.42 -10.64
N TYR A 217 3.25 -12.03 -9.70
CA TYR A 217 3.11 -12.71 -8.41
C TYR A 217 1.77 -13.42 -8.22
N THR A 218 0.77 -13.19 -9.08
CA THR A 218 -0.50 -13.91 -9.03
C THR A 218 -0.39 -15.19 -9.85
N ARG A 219 -0.48 -16.34 -9.19
CA ARG A 219 -0.56 -17.62 -9.86
C ARG A 219 -2.01 -17.99 -10.12
N SER A 220 -2.31 -18.37 -11.35
CA SER A 220 -3.58 -19.00 -11.69
C SER A 220 -3.47 -20.48 -11.41
N GLU A 221 -4.32 -21.00 -10.54
CA GLU A 221 -4.41 -22.40 -10.17
C GLU A 221 -5.78 -22.94 -10.61
N VAL A 222 -5.82 -24.14 -11.13
CA VAL A 222 -7.08 -24.85 -11.38
C VAL A 222 -7.36 -25.79 -10.23
N VAL A 223 -8.48 -25.59 -9.56
CA VAL A 223 -8.95 -26.42 -8.45
C VAL A 223 -9.94 -27.45 -8.99
N VAL A 224 -9.66 -28.72 -8.75
CA VAL A 224 -10.51 -29.85 -9.16
C VAL A 224 -10.97 -30.62 -7.93
N ARG A 225 -12.29 -30.78 -7.77
CA ARG A 225 -12.84 -31.68 -6.77
C ARG A 225 -13.30 -32.98 -7.42
N THR A 226 -12.72 -34.09 -6.95
CA THR A 226 -12.97 -35.41 -7.51
C THR A 226 -12.72 -36.52 -6.47
N ALA A 227 -13.47 -37.62 -6.54
CA ALA A 227 -13.18 -38.79 -5.75
C ALA A 227 -11.93 -39.56 -6.28
N GLY A 228 -11.53 -39.31 -7.52
CA GLY A 228 -10.36 -39.92 -8.17
C GLY A 228 -9.09 -39.07 -8.12
N ALA A 229 -8.83 -38.38 -7.02
CA ALA A 229 -7.70 -37.45 -6.91
C ALA A 229 -6.34 -38.09 -7.22
N GLU A 230 -6.11 -39.37 -6.83
CA GLU A 230 -4.86 -40.08 -7.09
C GLU A 230 -4.66 -40.37 -8.58
N ALA A 231 -5.73 -40.80 -9.26
CA ALA A 231 -5.67 -41.07 -10.70
C ALA A 231 -5.43 -39.78 -11.50
N LEU A 232 -6.06 -38.68 -11.08
CA LEU A 232 -5.82 -37.37 -11.70
C LEU A 232 -4.38 -36.89 -11.48
N LEU A 233 -3.84 -37.01 -10.26
CA LEU A 233 -2.45 -36.65 -9.97
C LEU A 233 -1.44 -37.46 -10.78
N ALA A 234 -1.70 -38.77 -10.96
CA ALA A 234 -0.85 -39.64 -11.79
C ALA A 234 -0.86 -39.20 -13.27
N GLU A 235 -2.02 -38.88 -13.84
CA GLU A 235 -2.14 -38.38 -15.21
C GLU A 235 -1.45 -37.03 -15.40
N LEU A 236 -1.70 -36.07 -14.48
CA LEU A 236 -1.05 -34.76 -14.48
C LEU A 236 0.49 -34.92 -14.40
N GLY A 237 0.98 -35.78 -13.51
CA GLY A 237 2.40 -36.06 -13.37
C GLY A 237 3.02 -36.69 -14.64
N ALA A 238 2.29 -37.56 -15.33
CA ALA A 238 2.72 -38.16 -16.61
C ALA A 238 2.86 -37.12 -17.73
N GLN A 239 2.11 -36.04 -17.66
CA GLN A 239 2.19 -34.91 -18.62
C GLN A 239 3.16 -33.80 -18.16
N GLY A 240 3.86 -33.99 -17.03
CA GLY A 240 4.82 -33.02 -16.50
C GLY A 240 4.15 -31.79 -15.84
N ALA A 241 2.84 -31.85 -15.58
CA ALA A 241 2.14 -30.77 -14.93
C ALA A 241 2.42 -30.73 -13.41
N THR A 242 2.59 -29.54 -12.86
CA THR A 242 2.74 -29.35 -11.43
C THR A 242 1.37 -29.38 -10.77
N ALA A 243 1.15 -30.38 -9.93
CA ALA A 243 -0.11 -30.53 -9.20
C ALA A 243 0.14 -30.97 -7.76
N ARG A 244 -0.72 -30.52 -6.85
CA ARG A 244 -0.66 -30.91 -5.43
C ARG A 244 -2.05 -31.30 -4.91
N ARG A 245 -2.06 -32.15 -3.89
CA ARG A 245 -3.28 -32.49 -3.17
C ARG A 245 -3.51 -31.48 -2.06
N GLU A 246 -4.67 -30.83 -2.03
CA GLU A 246 -5.05 -29.87 -0.99
C GLU A 246 -6.04 -30.46 0.04
N GLY A 247 -6.69 -31.57 -0.32
CA GLY A 247 -7.65 -32.28 0.54
C GLY A 247 -7.88 -33.73 0.07
N PRO A 248 -8.76 -34.47 0.73
CA PRO A 248 -9.01 -35.87 0.38
C PRO A 248 -9.56 -36.02 -1.05
N ASP A 249 -10.32 -35.07 -1.54
CA ASP A 249 -10.97 -35.07 -2.85
C ASP A 249 -10.64 -33.81 -3.69
N THR A 250 -9.59 -33.06 -3.32
CA THR A 250 -9.24 -31.79 -3.97
C THR A 250 -7.79 -31.84 -4.52
N VAL A 251 -7.65 -31.57 -5.79
CA VAL A 251 -6.37 -31.40 -6.51
C VAL A 251 -6.25 -29.99 -7.01
N VAL A 252 -5.09 -29.38 -6.82
CA VAL A 252 -4.74 -28.06 -7.32
C VAL A 252 -3.66 -28.21 -8.37
N VAL A 253 -3.87 -27.63 -9.54
CA VAL A 253 -3.00 -27.71 -10.71
C VAL A 253 -2.49 -26.34 -11.05
N GLU A 254 -1.17 -26.22 -11.22
CA GLU A 254 -0.51 -24.98 -11.61
C GLU A 254 -0.16 -25.01 -13.11
N CYS A 255 -0.08 -23.85 -13.75
CA CYS A 255 0.39 -23.66 -15.12
C CYS A 255 -0.44 -24.35 -16.23
N LEU A 256 -1.64 -24.84 -15.94
CA LEU A 256 -2.62 -25.32 -16.93
C LEU A 256 -3.92 -24.54 -16.78
N ASP A 257 -4.66 -24.39 -17.88
CA ASP A 257 -6.01 -23.82 -17.86
C ASP A 257 -7.07 -24.88 -17.51
N ALA A 258 -8.29 -24.41 -17.25
CA ALA A 258 -9.40 -25.29 -16.85
C ALA A 258 -9.77 -26.31 -17.95
N ASP A 259 -9.65 -25.93 -19.23
CA ASP A 259 -9.98 -26.82 -20.35
C ASP A 259 -8.96 -27.96 -20.46
N GLN A 260 -7.68 -27.64 -20.37
CA GLN A 260 -6.58 -28.62 -20.37
C GLN A 260 -6.70 -29.59 -19.21
N VAL A 261 -7.00 -29.10 -18.01
CA VAL A 261 -7.19 -29.94 -16.81
C VAL A 261 -8.45 -30.81 -16.96
N GLY A 262 -9.53 -30.30 -17.55
CA GLY A 262 -10.75 -31.04 -17.84
C GLY A 262 -10.51 -32.18 -18.83
N GLU A 263 -9.72 -31.97 -19.88
CA GLU A 263 -9.32 -33.02 -20.80
C GLU A 263 -8.50 -34.12 -20.13
N LEU A 264 -7.52 -33.76 -19.30
CA LEU A 264 -6.70 -34.70 -18.57
C LEU A 264 -7.52 -35.52 -17.58
N ALA A 265 -8.46 -34.91 -16.87
CA ALA A 265 -9.40 -35.60 -15.99
C ALA A 265 -10.27 -36.63 -16.78
N THR A 266 -10.71 -36.26 -17.99
CA THR A 266 -11.48 -37.15 -18.86
C THR A 266 -10.62 -38.33 -19.32
N ARG A 267 -9.37 -38.13 -19.71
CA ARG A 267 -8.42 -39.20 -20.07
C ARG A 267 -8.13 -40.16 -18.92
N ALA A 268 -7.98 -39.61 -17.72
CA ALA A 268 -7.81 -40.39 -16.48
C ALA A 268 -9.10 -41.16 -16.07
N GLY A 269 -10.21 -41.00 -16.77
CA GLY A 269 -11.49 -41.61 -16.41
C GLY A 269 -12.06 -41.08 -15.09
N VAL A 270 -11.67 -39.90 -14.71
CA VAL A 270 -11.98 -39.29 -13.40
C VAL A 270 -13.26 -38.45 -13.50
N ARG A 271 -14.23 -38.74 -12.62
CA ARG A 271 -15.45 -37.94 -12.53
C ARG A 271 -15.18 -36.62 -11.77
N VAL A 272 -15.18 -35.52 -12.50
CA VAL A 272 -15.06 -34.16 -11.93
C VAL A 272 -16.40 -33.76 -11.31
N ARG A 273 -16.37 -33.30 -10.05
CA ARG A 273 -17.51 -32.73 -9.33
C ARG A 273 -17.53 -31.23 -9.44
N GLU A 274 -16.35 -30.61 -9.41
CA GLU A 274 -16.16 -29.17 -9.48
C GLU A 274 -14.81 -28.91 -10.16
N LEU A 275 -14.77 -27.93 -11.05
CA LEU A 275 -13.57 -27.45 -11.71
C LEU A 275 -13.72 -25.94 -11.88
N HIS A 276 -12.81 -25.18 -11.26
CA HIS A 276 -12.78 -23.73 -11.38
C HIS A 276 -11.35 -23.21 -11.29
N THR A 277 -11.12 -22.08 -11.92
CA THR A 277 -9.85 -21.36 -11.81
C THR A 277 -9.87 -20.52 -10.53
N ARG A 278 -8.85 -20.71 -9.69
CA ARG A 278 -8.58 -19.89 -8.52
C ARG A 278 -7.36 -19.04 -8.81
N GLN A 279 -7.49 -17.74 -8.72
CA GLN A 279 -6.33 -16.85 -8.66
C GLN A 279 -5.88 -16.77 -7.21
N SER A 280 -4.55 -16.82 -6.98
CA SER A 280 -4.01 -16.52 -5.66
C SER A 280 -4.46 -15.12 -5.25
N SER A 281 -4.75 -14.93 -3.97
CA SER A 281 -5.16 -13.61 -3.50
C SER A 281 -4.02 -12.59 -3.70
N LEU A 282 -4.37 -11.31 -3.85
CA LEU A 282 -3.37 -10.25 -3.94
C LEU A 282 -2.48 -10.21 -2.69
N GLU A 283 -3.05 -10.59 -1.54
CA GLU A 283 -2.32 -10.73 -0.28
C GLU A 283 -1.32 -11.88 -0.33
N ASP A 284 -1.67 -13.03 -0.92
CA ASP A 284 -0.75 -14.16 -1.09
C ASP A 284 0.39 -13.81 -2.05
N ALA A 285 0.09 -13.08 -3.13
CA ALA A 285 1.08 -12.55 -4.06
C ALA A 285 2.08 -11.61 -3.36
N PHE A 286 1.58 -10.72 -2.51
CA PHE A 286 2.41 -9.81 -1.72
C PHE A 286 3.24 -10.54 -0.67
N LEU A 287 2.65 -11.54 0.01
CA LEU A 287 3.37 -12.36 0.99
C LEU A 287 4.47 -13.18 0.30
N ALA A 288 4.22 -13.73 -0.90
CA ALA A 288 5.23 -14.44 -1.68
C ALA A 288 6.41 -13.53 -2.03
N ALA A 289 6.12 -12.33 -2.58
CA ALA A 289 7.14 -11.34 -2.94
C ALA A 289 7.97 -10.89 -1.72
N THR A 290 7.35 -10.73 -0.55
CA THR A 290 8.04 -10.30 0.68
C THR A 290 8.70 -11.45 1.43
N ALA A 291 8.24 -12.69 1.28
CA ALA A 291 8.85 -13.88 1.89
C ALA A 291 10.21 -14.19 1.25
N GLU A 292 10.35 -14.03 -0.06
CA GLU A 292 11.64 -14.17 -0.76
C GLU A 292 12.67 -13.14 -0.23
N ALA A 293 12.20 -11.95 0.18
CA ALA A 293 13.02 -10.96 0.88
C ALA A 293 13.30 -11.32 2.36
N GLY A 294 12.85 -12.48 2.84
CA GLY A 294 13.12 -13.02 4.18
C GLY A 294 12.36 -12.36 5.33
N GLN A 295 11.21 -11.73 5.08
CA GLN A 295 10.48 -10.96 6.10
C GLN A 295 9.43 -11.77 6.89
N TYR A 296 9.01 -12.93 6.38
CA TYR A 296 8.05 -13.82 7.04
C TYR A 296 8.58 -15.23 7.29
N THR A 297 9.57 -15.36 8.17
CA THR A 297 9.75 -16.60 8.92
C THR A 297 9.03 -16.42 10.25
N GLY A 298 7.73 -16.57 10.26
CA GLY A 298 6.96 -16.72 11.48
C GLY A 298 7.38 -18.00 12.16
N GLN A 299 8.24 -17.92 13.15
CA GLN A 299 8.41 -18.99 14.13
C GLN A 299 7.07 -19.21 14.80
N ARG A 300 6.39 -20.30 14.43
CA ARG A 300 5.41 -20.92 15.29
C ARG A 300 6.18 -21.50 16.48
N GLU A 301 6.45 -20.69 17.49
CA GLU A 301 6.75 -21.20 18.82
C GLU A 301 5.47 -21.85 19.37
N HIS A 302 5.28 -23.11 19.02
CA HIS A 302 4.40 -23.99 19.76
C HIS A 302 5.13 -24.32 21.06
N GLY A 303 4.62 -23.72 22.16
CA GLY A 303 5.03 -23.99 23.51
C GLY A 303 5.12 -25.51 23.80
N ARG A 304 6.32 -25.91 24.15
CA ARG A 304 6.53 -27.06 25.04
C ARG A 304 6.76 -26.49 26.45
N LYS A 305 5.70 -26.36 27.21
CA LYS A 305 5.78 -26.50 28.65
C LYS A 305 5.03 -27.78 29.01
N ALA A 306 5.78 -28.82 29.27
CA ALA A 306 5.34 -29.98 30.04
C ALA A 306 6.44 -30.32 31.02
N ALA A 307 6.02 -30.57 32.23
CA ALA A 307 6.59 -31.07 33.45
C ALA A 307 7.07 -30.01 34.45
#